data_f5514eaacd7b21f041b5d03b23f50383
#
_entry.id   f5514eaacd7b21f041b5d03b23f50383
#
_cell.length_a   1.000
_cell.length_b   1.000
_cell.length_c   1.000
_cell.angle_alpha   90.00
_cell.angle_beta   90.00
_cell.angle_gamma   90.00
#
_symmetry.space_group_name_H-M   'P 1'
#
loop_
_entity.id
_entity.type
_entity.pdbx_description
1 polymer ?
#
loop_
_entity_poly.entity_id
_entity_poly.type
_entity_poly.pdbx_seq_one_letter_code
_entity_poly.pdbx_strand_id
1 'polypeptide(L)'
;MMPRGNAMLVGVGGSGRQSLARLASHIAGIGVFVIEITKLYRLIEWRDDMKRLFEITGVSNTPTAFLFNDTQLKEQAFLEDINNILSSGEIPSLYGKDELPAIYDGVRKRAADAESGGTAEELWAFFIESIRSNLHVILAMSQPLCPY
;
A
#
# COMPACT_ATOMS: atom_id res chain seq x y z
N MET A 1 -4.89 -5.48 -14.86
CA MET A 1 -3.89 -5.88 -13.84
C MET A 1 -4.45 -7.05 -13.05
N MET A 2 -3.64 -8.03 -12.70
CA MET A 2 -4.13 -9.18 -11.92
C MET A 2 -4.51 -8.72 -10.51
N PRO A 3 -5.64 -9.17 -9.96
CA PRO A 3 -5.94 -8.96 -8.55
C PRO A 3 -4.75 -9.45 -7.69
N ARG A 4 -4.37 -8.70 -6.67
CA ARG A 4 -3.21 -8.99 -5.81
C ARG A 4 -1.84 -8.97 -6.53
N GLY A 5 -1.77 -8.43 -7.74
CA GLY A 5 -0.51 -8.33 -8.48
C GLY A 5 0.40 -7.24 -7.92
N ASN A 6 1.63 -7.60 -7.55
CA ASN A 6 2.70 -6.68 -7.17
C ASN A 6 3.83 -6.77 -8.19
N ALA A 7 4.66 -5.74 -8.27
CA ALA A 7 5.78 -5.69 -9.21
C ALA A 7 7.05 -5.17 -8.53
N MET A 8 8.17 -5.71 -8.93
CA MET A 8 9.48 -5.19 -8.59
C MET A 8 10.25 -4.85 -9.87
N LEU A 9 10.68 -3.61 -9.98
CA LEU A 9 11.47 -3.10 -11.10
C LEU A 9 12.90 -2.89 -10.64
N VAL A 10 13.83 -3.67 -11.18
CA VAL A 10 15.25 -3.58 -10.88
C VAL A 10 15.99 -3.05 -12.10
N GLY A 11 16.91 -2.13 -11.87
CA GLY A 11 17.75 -1.57 -12.95
C GLY A 11 18.69 -0.51 -12.44
N VAL A 12 19.59 -0.04 -13.31
CA VAL A 12 20.53 1.05 -12.99
C VAL A 12 19.80 2.36 -12.70
N GLY A 13 20.39 3.22 -11.88
CA GLY A 13 19.88 4.56 -11.61
C GLY A 13 19.62 5.33 -12.92
N GLY A 14 18.51 6.09 -12.95
CA GLY A 14 18.13 6.87 -14.14
C GLY A 14 17.48 6.07 -15.28
N SER A 15 17.15 4.78 -15.10
CA SER A 15 16.52 3.94 -16.12
C SER A 15 15.02 4.22 -16.38
N GLY A 16 14.45 5.25 -15.77
CA GLY A 16 13.04 5.62 -15.98
C GLY A 16 12.01 4.67 -15.36
N ARG A 17 12.40 3.88 -14.38
CA ARG A 17 11.52 2.89 -13.69
C ARG A 17 10.26 3.52 -13.13
N GLN A 18 10.37 4.68 -12.46
CA GLN A 18 9.21 5.40 -11.92
C GLN A 18 8.28 5.90 -13.02
N SER A 19 8.83 6.44 -14.11
CA SER A 19 8.06 6.90 -15.26
C SER A 19 7.32 5.75 -15.92
N LEU A 20 7.97 4.59 -16.07
CA LEU A 20 7.37 3.38 -16.62
C LEU A 20 6.23 2.86 -15.72
N ALA A 21 6.44 2.83 -14.41
CA ALA A 21 5.42 2.42 -13.44
C ALA A 21 4.20 3.35 -13.46
N ARG A 22 4.42 4.66 -13.51
CA ARG A 22 3.34 5.66 -13.64
C ARG A 22 2.57 5.51 -14.95
N LEU A 23 3.27 5.32 -16.06
CA LEU A 23 2.65 5.10 -17.37
C LEU A 23 1.81 3.82 -17.39
N ALA A 24 2.35 2.72 -16.88
CA ALA A 24 1.63 1.44 -16.79
C ALA A 24 0.38 1.54 -15.91
N SER A 25 0.45 2.23 -14.78
CA SER A 25 -0.70 2.48 -13.91
C SER A 25 -1.77 3.34 -14.59
N HIS A 26 -1.34 4.36 -15.33
CA HIS A 26 -2.26 5.21 -16.11
C HIS A 26 -2.99 4.42 -17.20
N ILE A 27 -2.27 3.58 -17.95
CA ILE A 27 -2.86 2.70 -18.97
C ILE A 27 -3.85 1.71 -18.35
N ALA A 28 -3.54 1.20 -17.16
CA ALA A 28 -4.41 0.29 -16.42
C ALA A 28 -5.63 0.98 -15.77
N GLY A 29 -5.70 2.32 -15.79
CA GLY A 29 -6.76 3.09 -15.13
C GLY A 29 -6.69 3.05 -13.61
N ILE A 30 -5.51 2.86 -13.04
CA ILE A 30 -5.26 2.72 -11.60
C ILE A 30 -4.64 4.01 -11.07
N GLY A 31 -5.11 4.48 -9.90
CA GLY A 31 -4.49 5.59 -9.18
C GLY A 31 -3.05 5.28 -8.78
N VAL A 32 -2.20 6.28 -8.72
CA VAL A 32 -0.81 6.14 -8.26
C VAL A 32 -0.64 6.89 -6.94
N PHE A 33 -0.17 6.19 -5.92
CA PHE A 33 0.18 6.75 -4.63
C PHE A 33 1.71 6.74 -4.48
N VAL A 34 2.28 7.91 -4.26
CA VAL A 34 3.73 8.11 -4.08
C VAL A 34 3.97 8.88 -2.80
N ILE A 35 4.92 8.43 -1.99
CA ILE A 35 5.33 9.14 -0.79
C ILE A 35 6.55 10.01 -1.13
N GLU A 36 6.50 11.27 -0.72
CA GLU A 36 7.63 12.20 -0.80
C GLU A 36 8.37 12.22 0.54
N ILE A 37 9.51 11.54 0.59
CA ILE A 37 10.33 11.48 1.80
C ILE A 37 11.28 12.67 1.86
N THR A 38 10.97 13.60 2.76
CA THR A 38 11.82 14.74 3.09
C THR A 38 12.82 14.41 4.20
N LYS A 39 13.69 15.35 4.55
CA LYS A 39 14.64 15.19 5.68
C LYS A 39 13.94 15.05 7.03
N LEU A 40 12.73 15.58 7.16
CA LEU A 40 11.92 15.55 8.39
C LEU A 40 10.93 14.38 8.42
N TYR A 41 10.86 13.60 7.35
CA TYR A 41 9.94 12.47 7.25
C TYR A 41 10.39 11.34 8.18
N ARG A 42 9.54 10.97 9.11
CA ARG A 42 9.76 9.97 10.15
C ARG A 42 8.69 8.88 10.11
N LEU A 43 8.78 7.95 11.05
CA LEU A 43 7.84 6.84 11.16
C LEU A 43 6.37 7.30 11.37
N ILE A 44 6.16 8.45 12.00
CA ILE A 44 4.81 9.00 12.21
C ILE A 44 4.18 9.38 10.88
N GLU A 45 4.88 10.15 10.07
CA GLU A 45 4.41 10.55 8.73
C GLU A 45 4.22 9.33 7.82
N TRP A 46 5.11 8.36 7.92
CA TRP A 46 4.98 7.09 7.22
C TRP A 46 3.69 6.37 7.58
N ARG A 47 3.38 6.25 8.86
CA ARG A 47 2.16 5.59 9.33
C ARG A 47 0.90 6.34 8.91
N ASP A 48 0.90 7.66 8.92
CA ASP A 48 -0.21 8.47 8.44
C ASP A 48 -0.44 8.29 6.93
N ASP A 49 0.63 8.21 6.14
CA ASP A 49 0.54 7.91 4.71
C ASP A 49 0.03 6.49 4.45
N MET A 50 0.45 5.50 5.27
CA MET A 50 -0.05 4.14 5.17
C MET A 50 -1.54 4.05 5.53
N LYS A 51 -2.00 4.77 6.56
CA LYS A 51 -3.42 4.86 6.89
C LYS A 51 -4.23 5.43 5.73
N ARG A 52 -3.75 6.51 5.13
CA ARG A 52 -4.36 7.13 3.95
C ARG A 52 -4.42 6.16 2.75
N LEU A 53 -3.36 5.43 2.49
CA LEU A 53 -3.32 4.42 1.44
C LEU A 53 -4.33 3.30 1.68
N PHE A 54 -4.45 2.82 2.91
CA PHE A 54 -5.39 1.78 3.31
C PHE A 54 -6.85 2.28 3.27
N GLU A 55 -7.07 3.54 3.60
CA GLU A 55 -8.40 4.16 3.47
C GLU A 55 -8.84 4.22 2.00
N ILE A 56 -7.96 4.60 1.08
CA ILE A 56 -8.24 4.63 -0.36
C ILE A 56 -8.53 3.21 -0.89
N THR A 57 -7.71 2.23 -0.54
CA THR A 57 -7.81 0.87 -1.08
C THR A 57 -8.82 0.00 -0.34
N GLY A 58 -8.93 0.14 0.97
CA GLY A 58 -9.78 -0.68 1.84
C GLY A 58 -11.18 -0.11 2.03
N VAL A 59 -11.31 1.18 2.36
CA VAL A 59 -12.60 1.82 2.61
C VAL A 59 -13.23 2.29 1.31
N SER A 60 -12.52 3.08 0.51
CA SER A 60 -13.03 3.62 -0.76
C SER A 60 -13.01 2.61 -1.91
N ASN A 61 -12.41 1.44 -1.70
CA ASN A 61 -12.34 0.34 -2.67
C ASN A 61 -11.77 0.76 -4.03
N THR A 62 -10.79 1.64 -4.02
CA THR A 62 -10.19 2.19 -5.24
C THR A 62 -8.87 1.48 -5.55
N PRO A 63 -8.73 0.87 -6.73
CA PRO A 63 -7.45 0.26 -7.15
C PRO A 63 -6.35 1.31 -7.21
N THR A 64 -5.26 1.07 -6.50
CA THR A 64 -4.17 2.03 -6.35
C THR A 64 -2.82 1.33 -6.43
N ALA A 65 -1.92 1.88 -7.23
CA ALA A 65 -0.52 1.45 -7.29
C ALA A 65 0.31 2.28 -6.31
N PHE A 66 0.89 1.64 -5.32
CA PHE A 66 1.83 2.24 -4.39
C PHE A 66 3.25 2.13 -4.96
N LEU A 67 3.79 3.24 -5.40
CA LEU A 67 5.13 3.30 -5.97
C LEU A 67 6.14 3.69 -4.89
N PHE A 68 7.06 2.79 -4.62
CA PHE A 68 8.10 2.95 -3.62
C PHE A 68 9.50 2.75 -4.23
N ASN A 69 10.44 3.61 -3.86
CA ASN A 69 11.80 3.61 -4.38
C ASN A 69 12.80 3.25 -3.28
N ASP A 70 13.86 2.52 -3.61
CA ASP A 70 14.96 2.17 -2.70
C ASP A 70 15.65 3.40 -2.09
N THR A 71 15.71 4.52 -2.82
CA THR A 71 16.25 5.78 -2.29
C THR A 71 15.41 6.35 -1.14
N GLN A 72 14.18 5.88 -0.97
CA GLN A 72 13.24 6.26 0.09
C GLN A 72 13.35 5.37 1.34
N LEU A 73 14.16 4.30 1.28
CA LEU A 73 14.44 3.40 2.40
C LEU A 73 15.38 4.06 3.42
N LYS A 74 14.85 4.94 4.26
CA LYS A 74 15.64 5.60 5.32
C LYS A 74 15.65 4.81 6.61
N GLU A 75 14.59 4.08 6.89
CA GLU A 75 14.42 3.33 8.13
C GLU A 75 14.03 1.88 7.82
N GLN A 76 14.60 0.95 8.55
CA GLN A 76 14.30 -0.47 8.43
C GLN A 76 12.80 -0.76 8.68
N ALA A 77 12.16 0.04 9.55
CA ALA A 77 10.74 -0.08 9.82
C ALA A 77 9.85 0.08 8.58
N PHE A 78 10.24 0.92 7.62
CA PHE A 78 9.50 1.07 6.35
C PHE A 78 9.52 -0.21 5.53
N LEU A 79 10.68 -0.87 5.47
CA LEU A 79 10.83 -2.13 4.76
C LEU A 79 10.04 -3.26 5.43
N GLU A 80 10.03 -3.30 6.76
CA GLU A 80 9.23 -4.27 7.53
C GLU A 80 7.74 -4.08 7.28
N ASP A 81 7.25 -2.85 7.28
CA ASP A 81 5.84 -2.54 7.00
C ASP A 81 5.45 -2.92 5.56
N ILE A 82 6.30 -2.65 4.58
CA ILE A 82 6.09 -3.09 3.18
C ILE A 82 6.03 -4.61 3.10
N ASN A 83 6.93 -5.31 3.78
CA ASN A 83 6.93 -6.77 3.82
C ASN A 83 5.65 -7.32 4.46
N ASN A 84 5.15 -6.70 5.52
CA ASN A 84 3.86 -7.04 6.13
C ASN A 84 2.69 -6.83 5.17
N ILE A 85 2.66 -5.71 4.44
CA ILE A 85 1.65 -5.47 3.40
C ILE A 85 1.68 -6.55 2.33
N LEU A 86 2.86 -6.93 1.85
CA LEU A 86 3.01 -7.95 0.81
C LEU A 86 2.61 -9.35 1.29
N SER A 87 2.87 -9.68 2.55
CA SER A 87 2.60 -11.01 3.11
C SER A 87 1.18 -11.16 3.63
N SER A 88 0.75 -10.28 4.52
CA SER A 88 -0.56 -10.38 5.20
C SER A 88 -1.60 -9.37 4.71
N GLY A 89 -1.18 -8.30 4.05
CA GLY A 89 -2.04 -7.21 3.60
C GLY A 89 -2.32 -6.17 4.69
N GLU A 90 -1.70 -6.28 5.85
CA GLU A 90 -1.88 -5.34 6.96
C GLU A 90 -0.54 -4.96 7.61
N ILE A 91 -0.53 -3.83 8.30
CA ILE A 91 0.59 -3.39 9.14
C ILE A 91 0.17 -3.56 10.60
N PRO A 92 0.89 -4.37 11.40
CA PRO A 92 0.58 -4.56 12.81
C PRO A 92 0.57 -3.23 13.58
N SER A 93 -0.44 -3.02 14.41
CA SER A 93 -0.57 -1.84 15.27
C SER A 93 -0.57 -0.49 14.50
N LEU A 94 -1.01 -0.49 13.24
CA LEU A 94 -1.15 0.74 12.45
C LEU A 94 -2.27 1.62 13.00
N TYR A 95 -3.40 1.01 13.36
CA TYR A 95 -4.58 1.70 13.88
C TYR A 95 -4.72 1.57 15.38
N GLY A 96 -5.05 2.67 16.04
CA GLY A 96 -5.47 2.67 17.43
C GLY A 96 -6.89 2.09 17.61
N LYS A 97 -7.22 1.67 18.83
CA LYS A 97 -8.55 1.12 19.15
C LYS A 97 -9.68 2.12 18.93
N ASP A 98 -9.38 3.40 19.01
CA ASP A 98 -10.27 4.53 18.76
C ASP A 98 -10.54 4.79 17.28
N GLU A 99 -9.65 4.35 16.41
CA GLU A 99 -9.76 4.51 14.94
C GLU A 99 -10.54 3.37 14.27
N LEU A 100 -10.56 2.18 14.87
CA LEU A 100 -11.22 1.00 14.32
C LEU A 100 -12.72 1.17 14.03
N PRO A 101 -13.53 1.83 14.89
CA PRO A 101 -14.95 2.03 14.61
C PRO A 101 -15.22 2.78 13.30
N ALA A 102 -14.42 3.79 12.98
CA ALA A 102 -14.55 4.55 11.74
C ALA A 102 -14.28 3.68 10.50
N ILE A 103 -13.30 2.77 10.59
CA ILE A 103 -13.01 1.81 9.52
C ILE A 103 -14.17 0.84 9.34
N TYR A 104 -14.68 0.29 10.43
CA TYR A 104 -15.81 -0.65 10.39
C TYR A 104 -17.07 -0.02 9.80
N ASP A 105 -17.36 1.22 10.16
CA ASP A 105 -18.49 1.96 9.59
C ASP A 105 -18.28 2.22 8.09
N GLY A 106 -17.06 2.54 7.67
CA GLY A 106 -16.72 2.77 6.28
C GLY A 106 -16.87 1.54 5.38
N VAL A 107 -16.64 0.33 5.91
CA VAL A 107 -16.74 -0.91 5.12
C VAL A 107 -18.07 -1.65 5.33
N ARG A 108 -18.84 -1.32 6.37
CA ARG A 108 -20.04 -2.05 6.78
C ARG A 108 -21.07 -2.25 5.66
N LYS A 109 -21.36 -1.20 4.90
CA LYS A 109 -22.32 -1.28 3.81
C LYS A 109 -21.86 -2.27 2.73
N ARG A 110 -20.60 -2.18 2.31
CA ARG A 110 -20.05 -3.08 1.28
C ARG A 110 -19.90 -4.52 1.79
N ALA A 111 -19.57 -4.70 3.06
CA ALA A 111 -19.52 -6.01 3.70
C ALA A 111 -20.92 -6.66 3.76
N ALA A 112 -21.95 -5.89 4.05
CA ALA A 112 -23.34 -6.36 4.03
C ALA A 112 -23.78 -6.72 2.60
N ASP A 113 -23.47 -5.89 1.61
CA ASP A 113 -23.75 -6.15 0.19
C ASP A 113 -23.03 -7.42 -0.33
N ALA A 114 -21.88 -7.74 0.26
CA ALA A 114 -21.08 -8.93 -0.07
C ALA A 114 -21.41 -10.16 0.81
N GLU A 115 -22.43 -10.06 1.66
CA GLU A 115 -22.81 -11.12 2.63
C GLU A 115 -21.65 -11.57 3.55
N SER A 116 -20.72 -10.66 3.83
CA SER A 116 -19.49 -10.95 4.60
C SER A 116 -19.67 -10.88 6.11
N GLY A 117 -20.91 -10.74 6.59
CA GLY A 117 -21.20 -10.63 8.02
C GLY A 117 -21.03 -9.21 8.60
N GLY A 118 -21.26 -9.06 9.88
CA GLY A 118 -21.30 -7.76 10.56
C GLY A 118 -20.52 -7.67 11.87
N THR A 119 -19.80 -8.74 12.25
CA THR A 119 -18.95 -8.71 13.45
C THR A 119 -17.67 -7.88 13.18
N ALA A 120 -17.04 -7.37 14.24
CA ALA A 120 -15.80 -6.61 14.13
C ALA A 120 -14.70 -7.40 13.41
N GLU A 121 -14.59 -8.70 13.66
CA GLU A 121 -13.61 -9.58 13.02
C GLU A 121 -13.89 -9.77 11.53
N GLU A 122 -15.15 -9.97 11.16
CA GLU A 122 -15.58 -10.10 9.77
C GLU A 122 -15.39 -8.80 8.98
N LEU A 123 -15.72 -7.66 9.57
CA LEU A 123 -15.49 -6.35 8.98
C LEU A 123 -14.00 -6.06 8.79
N TRP A 124 -13.16 -6.44 9.74
CA TRP A 124 -11.72 -6.33 9.62
C TRP A 124 -11.18 -7.21 8.50
N ALA A 125 -11.58 -8.47 8.46
CA ALA A 125 -11.18 -9.40 7.39
C ALA A 125 -11.61 -8.89 6.01
N PHE A 126 -12.79 -8.33 5.88
CA PHE A 126 -13.30 -7.72 4.66
C PHE A 126 -12.47 -6.48 4.25
N PHE A 127 -12.10 -5.65 5.22
CA PHE A 127 -11.22 -4.50 5.00
C PHE A 127 -9.85 -4.91 4.46
N ILE A 128 -9.20 -5.89 5.08
CA ILE A 128 -7.91 -6.43 4.65
C ILE A 128 -7.99 -7.05 3.26
N GLU A 129 -9.04 -7.80 2.97
CA GLU A 129 -9.25 -8.39 1.64
C GLU A 129 -9.45 -7.31 0.57
N SER A 130 -10.15 -6.22 0.89
CA SER A 130 -10.31 -5.07 0.01
C SER A 130 -8.96 -4.41 -0.29
N ILE A 131 -8.10 -4.23 0.73
CA ILE A 131 -6.74 -3.73 0.54
C ILE A 131 -5.96 -4.65 -0.39
N ARG A 132 -5.94 -5.95 -0.13
CA ARG A 132 -5.20 -6.93 -0.93
C ARG A 132 -5.65 -7.00 -2.37
N SER A 133 -6.90 -6.74 -2.64
CA SER A 133 -7.46 -6.74 -4.00
C SER A 133 -7.14 -5.46 -4.77
N ASN A 134 -7.06 -4.33 -4.09
CA ASN A 134 -6.93 -3.01 -4.71
C ASN A 134 -5.52 -2.41 -4.63
N LEU A 135 -4.71 -2.85 -3.69
CA LEU A 135 -3.34 -2.35 -3.51
C LEU A 135 -2.36 -3.14 -4.37
N HIS A 136 -1.64 -2.42 -5.20
CA HIS A 136 -0.56 -2.94 -6.02
C HIS A 136 0.75 -2.27 -5.64
N VAL A 137 1.63 -2.99 -4.97
CA VAL A 137 2.93 -2.46 -4.57
C VAL A 137 3.91 -2.58 -5.74
N ILE A 138 4.51 -1.47 -6.12
CA ILE A 138 5.54 -1.40 -7.16
C ILE A 138 6.84 -0.90 -6.50
N LEU A 139 7.80 -1.79 -6.36
CA LEU A 139 9.12 -1.48 -5.83
C LEU A 139 10.07 -1.15 -6.97
N ALA A 140 10.63 0.05 -6.97
CA ALA A 140 11.67 0.46 -7.91
C ALA A 140 13.03 0.42 -7.21
N MET A 141 13.82 -0.62 -7.50
CA MET A 141 15.11 -0.87 -6.84
C MET A 141 16.27 -0.57 -7.77
N SER A 142 17.30 0.10 -7.27
CA SER A 142 18.58 0.26 -7.97
C SER A 142 19.38 -1.04 -7.85
N GLN A 143 20.02 -1.43 -8.93
CA GLN A 143 20.97 -2.52 -8.87
C GLN A 143 22.17 -2.06 -8.03
N PRO A 144 22.55 -2.79 -6.95
CA PRO A 144 23.78 -2.45 -6.25
C PRO A 144 24.93 -2.56 -7.25
N LEU A 145 25.69 -1.49 -7.39
CA LEU A 145 26.97 -1.55 -8.09
C LEU A 145 27.81 -2.55 -7.29
N CYS A 146 28.04 -3.74 -7.83
CA CYS A 146 29.04 -4.65 -7.29
C CYS A 146 30.37 -3.92 -7.32
N PRO A 147 31.01 -3.63 -6.20
CA PRO A 147 32.40 -3.23 -6.23
C PRO A 147 33.21 -4.45 -6.69
N TYR A 148 33.89 -4.30 -7.78
CA TYR A 148 34.88 -5.27 -8.23
C TYR A 148 36.01 -5.36 -7.20
#